data_670de7fd07eae88b8b936dcf1e1d7587
#
_entry.id   670de7fd07eae88b8b936dcf1e1d7587
#
_cell.length_a   1.000
_cell.length_b   1.000
_cell.length_c   1.000
_cell.angle_alpha   90.00
_cell.angle_beta   90.00
_cell.angle_gamma   90.00
#
_symmetry.space_group_name_H-M   'P 1'
#
loop_
_entity.id
_entity.type
_entity.pdbx_description
1 polymer ?
#
loop_
_entity_poly.entity_id
_entity_poly.type
_entity_poly.pdbx_seq_one_letter_code
_entity_poly.pdbx_strand_id
1 'polypeptide(L)'
;MKRKIVELIIIVILIAIQNSLGRVISLGGVMPNFMILLPVIFGYINGSKEGIFTGFFAGLAYDAYSANVFGYSALCFSVIGYISGLFYLKYEDDNIVLPALFTMIGDLFFETGSFFGNFMLHNDLNYGFYLSRIIVPEMLYSALIMLILIKPLCMLNPHLNSKDKRRLGELNERDI
;
A
#
# COMPACT_ATOMS: atom_id res chain seq x y z
N MET A 1 10.25 -18.56 5.48
CA MET A 1 9.18 -18.66 6.49
C MET A 1 9.21 -17.49 7.47
N LYS A 2 10.34 -17.15 8.11
CA LYS A 2 10.42 -16.05 9.10
C LYS A 2 9.94 -14.70 8.55
N ARG A 3 10.28 -14.34 7.30
CA ARG A 3 9.88 -13.08 6.66
C ARG A 3 8.35 -12.95 6.53
N LYS A 4 7.66 -14.00 6.07
CA LYS A 4 6.20 -13.99 5.94
C LYS A 4 5.48 -13.80 7.27
N ILE A 5 6.04 -14.35 8.34
CA ILE A 5 5.52 -14.18 9.71
C ILE A 5 5.68 -12.72 10.13
N VAL A 6 6.83 -12.09 9.84
CA VAL A 6 7.07 -10.67 10.14
C VAL A 6 6.11 -9.77 9.35
N GLU A 7 5.89 -10.04 8.06
CA GLU A 7 4.92 -9.32 7.23
C GLU A 7 3.51 -9.40 7.82
N LEU A 8 3.07 -10.60 8.22
CA LEU A 8 1.75 -10.79 8.85
C LEU A 8 1.64 -10.05 10.20
N ILE A 9 2.71 -10.06 11.00
CA ILE A 9 2.74 -9.31 12.27
C ILE A 9 2.63 -7.80 12.00
N ILE A 10 3.33 -7.28 10.99
CA ILE A 10 3.25 -5.87 10.60
C ILE A 10 1.83 -5.51 10.16
N ILE A 11 1.16 -6.36 9.38
CA ILE A 11 -0.24 -6.17 8.97
C ILE A 11 -1.14 -6.06 10.21
N VAL A 12 -1.00 -6.98 11.17
CA VAL A 12 -1.80 -6.97 12.40
C VAL A 12 -1.55 -5.71 13.23
N ILE A 13 -0.30 -5.28 13.36
CA ILE A 13 0.06 -4.07 14.09
C ILE A 13 -0.54 -2.83 13.41
N LEU A 14 -0.42 -2.72 12.09
CA LEU A 14 -0.92 -1.55 11.37
C LEU A 14 -2.46 -1.48 11.34
N ILE A 15 -3.15 -2.62 11.25
CA ILE A 15 -4.62 -2.62 11.37
C ILE A 15 -5.06 -2.21 12.79
N ALA A 16 -4.34 -2.62 13.83
CA ALA A 16 -4.60 -2.18 15.18
C ALA A 16 -4.37 -0.67 15.36
N ILE A 17 -3.30 -0.14 14.75
CA ILE A 17 -3.01 1.30 14.70
C ILE A 17 -4.11 2.05 13.95
N GLN A 18 -4.50 1.58 12.78
CA GLN A 18 -5.56 2.21 11.97
C GLN A 18 -6.88 2.28 12.75
N ASN A 19 -7.25 1.21 13.45
CA ASN A 19 -8.49 1.16 14.21
C ASN A 19 -8.46 2.00 15.50
N SER A 20 -7.31 2.01 16.19
CA SER A 20 -7.18 2.73 17.46
C SER A 20 -6.90 4.20 17.27
N LEU A 21 -5.93 4.53 16.40
CA LEU A 21 -5.44 5.89 16.20
C LEU A 21 -6.08 6.61 15.01
N GLY A 22 -6.75 5.90 14.12
CA GLY A 22 -7.34 6.48 12.93
C GLY A 22 -8.25 7.67 13.22
N ARG A 23 -9.06 7.60 14.29
CA ARG A 23 -9.91 8.71 14.72
C ARG A 23 -9.14 9.90 15.30
N VAL A 24 -8.00 9.65 15.95
CA VAL A 24 -7.15 10.69 16.55
C VAL A 24 -6.32 11.39 15.48
N ILE A 25 -5.89 10.63 14.47
CA ILE A 25 -5.02 11.11 13.38
C ILE A 25 -5.87 11.70 12.23
N SER A 26 -7.20 11.51 12.24
CA SER A 26 -8.06 12.03 11.17
C SER A 26 -7.99 13.56 11.10
N LEU A 27 -7.67 14.06 9.90
CA LEU A 27 -7.68 15.48 9.57
C LEU A 27 -8.98 15.81 8.82
N GLY A 28 -9.83 16.63 9.45
CA GLY A 28 -11.13 16.99 8.83
C GLY A 28 -12.09 15.83 8.59
N GLY A 29 -11.95 14.73 9.36
CA GLY A 29 -12.78 13.52 9.22
C GLY A 29 -12.25 12.49 8.21
N VAL A 30 -11.12 12.77 7.54
CA VAL A 30 -10.47 11.86 6.59
C VAL A 30 -9.30 11.17 7.29
N MET A 31 -9.20 9.86 7.14
CA MET A 31 -8.14 9.03 7.70
C MET A 31 -7.23 8.52 6.58
N PRO A 32 -5.92 8.42 6.83
CA PRO A 32 -5.00 7.81 5.88
C PRO A 32 -5.19 6.29 5.83
N ASN A 33 -5.00 5.70 4.68
CA ASN A 33 -5.10 4.26 4.48
C ASN A 33 -3.74 3.59 4.68
N PHE A 34 -3.45 3.16 5.92
CA PHE A 34 -2.19 2.46 6.22
C PHE A 34 -2.06 1.10 5.53
N MET A 35 -3.21 0.45 5.21
CA MET A 35 -3.18 -0.90 4.65
C MET A 35 -2.69 -0.93 3.21
N ILE A 36 -2.93 0.14 2.42
CA ILE A 36 -2.45 0.24 1.04
C ILE A 36 -0.93 0.50 0.96
N LEU A 37 -0.34 1.11 2.00
CA LEU A 37 1.08 1.38 2.04
C LEU A 37 1.91 0.09 2.05
N LEU A 38 1.42 -0.95 2.72
CA LEU A 38 2.15 -2.22 2.85
C LEU A 38 2.41 -2.90 1.51
N PRO A 39 1.38 -3.19 0.66
CA PRO A 39 1.62 -3.81 -0.63
C PRO A 39 2.48 -2.96 -1.55
N VAL A 40 2.36 -1.63 -1.48
CA VAL A 40 3.21 -0.72 -2.27
C VAL A 40 4.67 -0.84 -1.83
N ILE A 41 4.95 -0.76 -0.52
CA ILE A 41 6.32 -0.84 0.02
C ILE A 41 6.92 -2.22 -0.24
N PHE A 42 6.23 -3.28 0.17
CA PHE A 42 6.76 -4.64 0.02
C PHE A 42 6.86 -5.07 -1.45
N GLY A 43 5.94 -4.62 -2.31
CA GLY A 43 6.03 -4.80 -3.75
C GLY A 43 7.26 -4.11 -4.31
N TYR A 44 7.43 -2.83 -4.01
CA TYR A 44 8.53 -2.01 -4.52
C TYR A 44 9.91 -2.52 -4.07
N ILE A 45 10.03 -3.00 -2.81
CA ILE A 45 11.30 -3.49 -2.25
C ILE A 45 11.60 -4.93 -2.62
N ASN A 46 10.58 -5.80 -2.68
CA ASN A 46 10.74 -7.26 -2.73
C ASN A 46 10.22 -7.91 -4.02
N GLY A 47 9.60 -7.10 -4.89
CA GLY A 47 9.04 -7.54 -6.17
C GLY A 47 7.56 -7.95 -6.12
N SER A 48 7.00 -8.17 -7.31
CA SER A 48 5.55 -8.34 -7.50
C SER A 48 4.93 -9.49 -6.71
N LYS A 49 5.64 -10.60 -6.53
CA LYS A 49 5.12 -11.75 -5.75
C LYS A 49 4.86 -11.40 -4.29
N GLU A 50 5.76 -10.62 -3.69
CA GLU A 50 5.60 -10.16 -2.32
C GLU A 50 4.52 -9.08 -2.21
N GLY A 51 4.46 -8.16 -3.18
CA GLY A 51 3.41 -7.17 -3.26
C GLY A 51 2.01 -7.78 -3.34
N ILE A 52 1.81 -8.82 -4.17
CA ILE A 52 0.54 -9.55 -4.25
C ILE A 52 0.21 -10.21 -2.91
N PHE A 53 1.18 -10.93 -2.32
CA PHE A 53 0.97 -11.62 -1.05
C PHE A 53 0.58 -10.65 0.05
N THR A 54 1.37 -9.59 0.23
CA THR A 54 1.12 -8.58 1.27
C THR A 54 -0.20 -7.85 1.01
N GLY A 55 -0.51 -7.51 -0.25
CA GLY A 55 -1.76 -6.88 -0.65
C GLY A 55 -2.98 -7.74 -0.37
N PHE A 56 -2.89 -9.03 -0.66
CA PHE A 56 -3.99 -9.97 -0.39
C PHE A 56 -4.31 -10.05 1.11
N PHE A 57 -3.30 -10.26 1.95
CA PHE A 57 -3.52 -10.38 3.40
C PHE A 57 -3.87 -9.04 4.05
N ALA A 58 -3.25 -7.93 3.65
CA ALA A 58 -3.60 -6.61 4.13
C ALA A 58 -5.03 -6.22 3.73
N GLY A 59 -5.44 -6.54 2.49
CA GLY A 59 -6.79 -6.29 2.01
C GLY A 59 -7.84 -7.16 2.69
N LEU A 60 -7.58 -8.45 2.92
CA LEU A 60 -8.48 -9.30 3.71
C LEU A 60 -8.65 -8.77 5.14
N ALA A 61 -7.56 -8.35 5.77
CA ALA A 61 -7.61 -7.77 7.10
C ALA A 61 -8.39 -6.45 7.11
N TYR A 62 -8.27 -5.63 6.06
CA TYR A 62 -9.07 -4.42 5.87
C TYR A 62 -10.55 -4.73 5.64
N ASP A 63 -10.88 -5.70 4.78
CA ASP A 63 -12.26 -6.11 4.50
C ASP A 63 -12.96 -6.69 5.74
N ALA A 64 -12.23 -7.40 6.60
CA ALA A 64 -12.78 -7.92 7.84
C ALA A 64 -13.20 -6.82 8.83
N TYR A 65 -12.60 -5.63 8.70
CA TYR A 65 -12.90 -4.47 9.54
C TYR A 65 -13.88 -3.49 8.87
N SER A 66 -13.73 -3.26 7.56
CA SER A 66 -14.58 -2.35 6.82
C SER A 66 -15.90 -3.03 6.44
N ALA A 67 -16.99 -2.26 6.45
CA ALA A 67 -18.31 -2.75 6.06
C ALA A 67 -18.49 -2.91 4.54
N ASN A 68 -17.40 -2.89 3.77
CA ASN A 68 -17.40 -3.02 2.32
C ASN A 68 -17.60 -4.48 1.86
N VAL A 69 -17.69 -4.66 0.54
CA VAL A 69 -17.78 -6.00 -0.07
C VAL A 69 -16.52 -6.79 0.25
N PHE A 70 -16.68 -7.91 0.95
CA PHE A 70 -15.56 -8.75 1.36
C PHE A 70 -14.80 -9.30 0.15
N GLY A 71 -13.49 -9.14 0.13
CA GLY A 71 -12.60 -9.53 -0.97
C GLY A 71 -12.26 -8.39 -1.95
N TYR A 72 -13.01 -7.28 -1.93
CA TYR A 72 -12.74 -6.14 -2.80
C TYR A 72 -11.38 -5.49 -2.50
N SER A 73 -11.11 -5.17 -1.23
CA SER A 73 -9.83 -4.57 -0.83
C SER A 73 -8.68 -5.55 -1.04
N ALA A 74 -8.89 -6.85 -0.79
CA ALA A 74 -7.88 -7.88 -1.04
C ALA A 74 -7.46 -7.93 -2.51
N LEU A 75 -8.43 -7.81 -3.44
CA LEU A 75 -8.17 -7.78 -4.87
C LEU A 75 -7.43 -6.49 -5.26
N CYS A 76 -7.96 -5.32 -4.89
CA CYS A 76 -7.37 -4.02 -5.21
C CYS A 76 -5.94 -3.89 -4.69
N PHE A 77 -5.70 -4.22 -3.43
CA PHE A 77 -4.37 -4.12 -2.81
C PHE A 77 -3.38 -5.12 -3.42
N SER A 78 -3.84 -6.31 -3.84
CA SER A 78 -3.00 -7.26 -4.57
C SER A 78 -2.55 -6.72 -5.92
N VAL A 79 -3.46 -6.10 -6.67
CA VAL A 79 -3.15 -5.47 -7.98
C VAL A 79 -2.18 -4.30 -7.80
N ILE A 80 -2.43 -3.43 -6.83
CA ILE A 80 -1.55 -2.30 -6.53
C ILE A 80 -0.15 -2.77 -6.13
N GLY A 81 -0.06 -3.78 -5.26
CA GLY A 81 1.20 -4.39 -4.86
C GLY A 81 1.94 -5.06 -6.02
N TYR A 82 1.21 -5.70 -6.93
CA TYR A 82 1.77 -6.26 -8.15
C TYR A 82 2.39 -5.19 -9.03
N ILE A 83 1.64 -4.12 -9.31
CA ILE A 83 2.09 -3.00 -10.16
C ILE A 83 3.32 -2.33 -9.54
N SER A 84 3.28 -2.01 -8.25
CA SER A 84 4.43 -1.47 -7.53
C SER A 84 5.65 -2.38 -7.65
N GLY A 85 5.46 -3.69 -7.54
CA GLY A 85 6.51 -4.70 -7.63
C GLY A 85 7.12 -4.89 -9.02
N LEU A 86 6.47 -4.43 -10.11
CA LEU A 86 7.07 -4.41 -11.44
C LEU A 86 8.25 -3.43 -11.52
N PHE A 87 8.27 -2.43 -10.64
CA PHE A 87 9.33 -1.41 -10.57
C PHE A 87 10.43 -1.76 -9.56
N TYR A 88 10.41 -2.96 -9.01
CA TYR A 88 11.41 -3.47 -8.06
C TYR A 88 12.87 -3.32 -8.55
N LEU A 89 13.13 -3.53 -9.85
CA LEU A 89 14.48 -3.39 -10.45
C LEU A 89 14.95 -1.92 -10.56
N LYS A 90 14.02 -0.96 -10.43
CA LYS A 90 14.31 0.48 -10.41
C LYS A 90 14.43 1.04 -8.99
N TYR A 91 14.52 0.14 -8.00
CA TYR A 91 14.71 0.53 -6.61
C TYR A 91 16.09 1.17 -6.44
N GLU A 92 16.10 2.47 -6.26
CA GLU A 92 17.20 3.26 -5.74
C GLU A 92 16.91 3.61 -4.29
N ASP A 93 17.87 3.43 -3.39
CA ASP A 93 17.70 3.63 -1.94
C ASP A 93 17.15 5.03 -1.59
N ASP A 94 17.36 6.02 -2.47
CA ASP A 94 16.94 7.41 -2.27
C ASP A 94 15.61 7.79 -2.98
N ASN A 95 15.06 6.91 -3.81
CA ASN A 95 13.87 7.25 -4.60
C ASN A 95 12.58 6.93 -3.85
N ILE A 96 12.20 7.83 -2.94
CA ILE A 96 10.95 7.73 -2.14
C ILE A 96 9.72 8.27 -2.88
N VAL A 97 9.92 8.98 -4.00
CA VAL A 97 8.84 9.63 -4.76
C VAL A 97 7.99 8.59 -5.49
N LEU A 98 8.62 7.57 -6.06
CA LEU A 98 7.92 6.56 -6.85
C LEU A 98 6.92 5.73 -6.01
N PRO A 99 7.29 5.20 -4.82
CA PRO A 99 6.32 4.56 -3.92
C PRO A 99 5.19 5.50 -3.47
N ALA A 100 5.47 6.77 -3.22
CA ALA A 100 4.44 7.74 -2.86
C ALA A 100 3.43 7.94 -4.02
N LEU A 101 3.91 8.02 -5.27
CA LEU A 101 3.03 8.09 -6.45
C LEU A 101 2.18 6.83 -6.59
N PHE A 102 2.74 5.63 -6.38
CA PHE A 102 1.95 4.40 -6.41
C PHE A 102 0.90 4.35 -5.31
N THR A 103 1.21 4.88 -4.13
CA THR A 103 0.21 5.01 -3.05
C THR A 103 -0.92 5.94 -3.46
N MET A 104 -0.60 7.11 -4.02
CA MET A 104 -1.62 8.08 -4.47
C MET A 104 -2.53 7.49 -5.56
N ILE A 105 -1.95 6.88 -6.58
CA ILE A 105 -2.70 6.26 -7.68
C ILE A 105 -3.53 5.07 -7.15
N GLY A 106 -2.95 4.29 -6.24
CA GLY A 106 -3.60 3.17 -5.61
C GLY A 106 -4.81 3.59 -4.77
N ASP A 107 -4.67 4.60 -3.92
CA ASP A 107 -5.78 5.17 -3.13
C ASP A 107 -6.88 5.71 -4.04
N LEU A 108 -6.51 6.47 -5.08
CA LEU A 108 -7.48 6.98 -6.05
C LEU A 108 -8.29 5.85 -6.70
N PHE A 109 -7.60 4.78 -7.13
CA PHE A 109 -8.24 3.64 -7.76
C PHE A 109 -9.14 2.88 -6.78
N PHE A 110 -8.64 2.62 -5.57
CA PHE A 110 -9.36 1.91 -4.52
C PHE A 110 -10.62 2.66 -4.07
N GLU A 111 -10.48 3.95 -3.74
CA GLU A 111 -11.58 4.79 -3.26
C GLU A 111 -12.63 5.05 -4.35
N THR A 112 -12.20 5.26 -5.60
CA THR A 112 -13.14 5.42 -6.71
C THR A 112 -13.96 4.15 -6.92
N GLY A 113 -13.34 2.99 -6.90
CA GLY A 113 -14.07 1.73 -7.03
C GLY A 113 -14.95 1.43 -5.82
N SER A 114 -14.52 1.78 -4.61
CA SER A 114 -15.31 1.68 -3.38
C SER A 114 -16.55 2.59 -3.44
N PHE A 115 -16.39 3.82 -3.96
CA PHE A 115 -17.52 4.72 -4.20
C PHE A 115 -18.55 4.10 -5.15
N PHE A 116 -18.12 3.57 -6.30
CA PHE A 116 -19.04 2.94 -7.25
C PHE A 116 -19.71 1.68 -6.68
N GLY A 117 -18.98 0.88 -5.89
CA GLY A 117 -19.55 -0.25 -5.17
C GLY A 117 -20.63 0.16 -4.17
N ASN A 118 -20.36 1.16 -3.36
CA ASN A 118 -21.31 1.72 -2.39
C ASN A 118 -22.46 2.46 -3.06
N PHE A 119 -22.21 3.16 -4.17
CA PHE A 119 -23.25 3.83 -4.96
C PHE A 119 -24.29 2.87 -5.49
N MET A 120 -23.86 1.70 -6.02
CA MET A 120 -24.79 0.66 -6.47
C MET A 120 -25.74 0.19 -5.35
N LEU A 121 -25.30 0.33 -4.08
CA LEU A 121 -26.08 -0.07 -2.90
C LEU A 121 -26.95 1.06 -2.32
N HIS A 122 -26.55 2.33 -2.43
CA HIS A 122 -27.15 3.46 -1.67
C HIS A 122 -27.66 4.62 -2.53
N ASN A 123 -27.48 4.58 -3.86
CA ASN A 123 -28.01 5.58 -4.81
C ASN A 123 -27.62 7.07 -4.60
N ASP A 124 -26.44 7.33 -4.01
CA ASP A 124 -25.89 8.67 -3.79
C ASP A 124 -24.95 9.10 -4.92
N LEU A 125 -25.33 10.16 -5.70
CA LEU A 125 -24.73 10.52 -6.99
C LEU A 125 -23.65 11.61 -6.95
N ASN A 126 -23.20 12.09 -5.78
CA ASN A 126 -22.27 13.22 -5.71
C ASN A 126 -20.77 12.81 -5.72
N TYR A 127 -20.33 12.17 -6.83
CA TYR A 127 -18.92 11.78 -6.99
C TYR A 127 -17.94 12.98 -6.87
N GLY A 128 -18.30 14.15 -7.44
CA GLY A 128 -17.46 15.34 -7.36
C GLY A 128 -17.23 15.84 -5.93
N PHE A 129 -18.23 15.77 -5.08
CA PHE A 129 -18.12 16.09 -3.66
C PHE A 129 -17.26 15.05 -2.92
N TYR A 130 -17.48 13.76 -3.19
CA TYR A 130 -16.72 12.67 -2.60
C TYR A 130 -15.24 12.74 -3.00
N LEU A 131 -14.96 12.97 -4.27
CA LEU A 131 -13.61 13.12 -4.80
C LEU A 131 -12.85 14.25 -4.09
N SER A 132 -13.45 15.44 -4.01
CA SER A 132 -12.77 16.63 -3.46
C SER A 132 -12.65 16.62 -1.94
N ARG A 133 -13.59 16.01 -1.23
CA ARG A 133 -13.69 16.06 0.24
C ARG A 133 -13.12 14.84 0.94
N ILE A 134 -13.04 13.71 0.25
CA ILE A 134 -12.60 12.44 0.85
C ILE A 134 -11.39 11.91 0.08
N ILE A 135 -11.51 11.57 -1.21
CA ILE A 135 -10.44 10.90 -1.95
C ILE A 135 -9.15 11.74 -2.02
N VAL A 136 -9.25 13.01 -2.44
CA VAL A 136 -8.05 13.85 -2.60
C VAL A 136 -7.33 14.10 -1.27
N PRO A 137 -7.99 14.48 -0.17
CA PRO A 137 -7.31 14.61 1.12
C PRO A 137 -6.72 13.28 1.63
N GLU A 138 -7.43 12.16 1.48
CA GLU A 138 -6.96 10.84 1.89
C GLU A 138 -5.69 10.44 1.13
N MET A 139 -5.72 10.54 -0.19
CA MET A 139 -4.60 10.26 -1.09
C MET A 139 -3.35 11.08 -0.73
N LEU A 140 -3.50 12.38 -0.48
CA LEU A 140 -2.39 13.24 -0.07
C LEU A 140 -1.87 12.86 1.30
N TYR A 141 -2.76 12.52 2.23
CA TYR A 141 -2.39 12.15 3.58
C TYR A 141 -1.69 10.79 3.62
N SER A 142 -2.20 9.79 2.89
CA SER A 142 -1.55 8.48 2.74
C SER A 142 -0.16 8.61 2.12
N ALA A 143 0.00 9.48 1.10
CA ALA A 143 1.30 9.75 0.49
C ALA A 143 2.29 10.40 1.47
N LEU A 144 1.85 11.34 2.30
CA LEU A 144 2.71 11.93 3.34
C LEU A 144 3.17 10.89 4.36
N ILE A 145 2.26 10.03 4.80
CA ILE A 145 2.60 8.95 5.72
C ILE A 145 3.53 7.93 5.06
N MET A 146 3.34 7.66 3.77
CA MET A 146 4.25 6.81 3.00
C MET A 146 5.68 7.31 3.08
N LEU A 147 5.92 8.62 2.92
CA LEU A 147 7.26 9.22 3.01
C LEU A 147 7.90 9.01 4.38
N ILE A 148 7.09 8.98 5.44
CA ILE A 148 7.57 8.76 6.83
C ILE A 148 7.85 7.28 7.06
N LEU A 149 6.95 6.39 6.63
CA LEU A 149 6.99 4.95 6.93
C LEU A 149 7.95 4.15 6.04
N ILE A 150 8.29 4.64 4.85
CA ILE A 150 9.15 3.90 3.92
C ILE A 150 10.52 3.60 4.52
N LYS A 151 11.15 4.58 5.16
CA LYS A 151 12.50 4.42 5.76
C LYS A 151 12.55 3.36 6.87
N PRO A 152 11.68 3.41 7.92
CA PRO A 152 11.70 2.39 8.96
C PRO A 152 11.31 1.01 8.44
N LEU A 153 10.40 0.90 7.47
CA LEU A 153 10.03 -0.39 6.87
C LEU A 153 11.14 -0.97 5.98
N CYS A 154 11.88 -0.12 5.26
CA CYS A 154 13.09 -0.55 4.54
C CYS A 154 14.18 -1.03 5.51
N MET A 155 14.34 -0.40 6.68
CA MET A 155 15.32 -0.80 7.69
C MET A 155 14.98 -2.15 8.35
N LEU A 156 13.71 -2.51 8.45
CA LEU A 156 13.27 -3.82 8.94
C LEU A 156 13.57 -4.97 7.97
N ASN A 157 14.05 -4.65 6.77
CA ASN A 157 14.34 -5.62 5.72
C ASN A 157 15.83 -5.64 5.26
N PRO A 158 16.83 -5.66 6.17
CA PRO A 158 18.24 -5.52 5.80
C PRO A 158 18.83 -6.75 5.07
N HIS A 159 18.19 -7.91 5.19
CA HIS A 159 18.71 -9.16 4.61
C HIS A 159 18.42 -9.36 3.12
N LEU A 160 17.55 -8.56 2.53
CA LEU A 160 17.21 -8.65 1.10
C LEU A 160 18.10 -7.78 0.23
N ASN A 161 18.51 -6.65 0.76
CA ASN A 161 19.33 -5.67 0.04
C ASN A 161 20.73 -6.20 -0.33
N SER A 162 21.30 -7.12 0.45
CA SER A 162 22.65 -7.64 0.20
C SER A 162 22.71 -8.73 -0.87
N LYS A 163 21.67 -9.57 -0.99
CA LYS A 163 21.63 -10.67 -1.98
C LYS A 163 21.24 -10.19 -3.38
N ASP A 164 20.32 -9.22 -3.44
CA ASP A 164 19.87 -8.69 -4.73
C ASP A 164 20.82 -7.64 -5.30
N LYS A 165 21.51 -6.85 -4.46
CA LYS A 165 22.63 -6.00 -4.93
C LYS A 165 23.77 -6.84 -5.53
N ARG A 166 24.04 -8.02 -5.00
CA ARG A 166 25.01 -8.96 -5.62
C ARG A 166 24.53 -9.48 -6.97
N ARG A 167 23.26 -9.88 -7.09
CA ARG A 167 22.68 -10.33 -8.36
C ARG A 167 22.64 -9.24 -9.43
N LEU A 168 22.29 -8.02 -9.04
CA LEU A 168 22.28 -6.88 -9.96
C LEU A 168 23.71 -6.50 -10.39
N GLY A 169 24.71 -6.59 -9.49
CA GLY A 169 26.11 -6.45 -9.83
C GLY A 169 26.59 -7.50 -10.83
N GLU A 170 26.23 -8.78 -10.60
CA GLU A 170 26.58 -9.88 -11.49
C GLU A 170 25.91 -9.81 -12.88
N LEU A 171 24.71 -9.21 -12.98
CA LEU A 171 24.03 -9.00 -14.26
C LEU A 171 24.67 -7.83 -15.04
N ASN A 172 25.04 -6.77 -14.34
CA ASN A 172 25.68 -5.60 -14.97
C ASN A 172 27.11 -5.90 -15.47
N GLU A 173 27.82 -6.85 -14.82
CA GLU A 173 29.12 -7.33 -15.27
C GLU A 173 29.07 -8.28 -16.48
N ARG A 174 27.89 -8.86 -16.78
CA ARG A 174 27.70 -9.75 -17.95
C ARG A 174 27.27 -9.01 -19.21
N ASP A 175 26.83 -7.78 -19.08
CA ASP A 175 26.33 -6.93 -20.18
C ASP A 175 27.41 -5.94 -20.67
N ILE A 176 28.69 -6.05 -20.15
CA ILE A 176 29.86 -5.33 -20.59
C ILE A 176 30.84 -6.33 -21.27
#